data_971a39541c53d739dd04b715f2459508
#
_entry.id   971a39541c53d739dd04b715f2459508
#
_cell.length_a   1.000
_cell.length_b   1.000
_cell.length_c   1.000
_cell.angle_alpha   90.00
_cell.angle_beta   90.00
_cell.angle_gamma   90.00
#
_symmetry.space_group_name_H-M   'P 1'
#
loop_
_entity.id
_entity.type
_entity.pdbx_description
1 polymer ?
#
loop_
_entity_poly.entity_id
_entity_poly.type
_entity_poly.pdbx_seq_one_letter_code
_entity_poly.pdbx_strand_id
1 'polypeptide(L)'
;AGPAIGPVVGGLVIDSFGWRPMFIGIAVVTLVILVGGTMMLKNVGELKNPKLNILSVILSTIAFGGLLYGFSSASTMGWSSPVVIISIVVGLVAFVAFVYKQVKLDEPLLRVDTLATRNFRNSAILVTLINAAVAATNVTLPIFIQNVLGQSATVTGMVMLPAAAVGII
;
A
#
# COMPACT_ATOMS: atom_id res chain seq x y z
N ALA A 1 -8.73 11.52 -11.60
CA ALA A 1 -8.85 10.81 -12.89
C ALA A 1 -8.09 9.47 -12.92
N GLY A 2 -6.90 9.37 -12.33
CA GLY A 2 -6.08 8.14 -12.36
C GLY A 2 -6.80 6.87 -11.87
N PRO A 3 -7.41 6.85 -10.68
CA PRO A 3 -8.13 5.68 -10.17
C PRO A 3 -9.30 5.22 -11.04
N ALA A 4 -9.92 6.13 -11.79
CA ALA A 4 -11.04 5.79 -12.68
C ALA A 4 -10.55 5.19 -14.01
N ILE A 5 -9.48 5.74 -14.58
CA ILE A 5 -8.97 5.32 -15.88
C ILE A 5 -8.10 4.06 -15.76
N GLY A 6 -7.38 3.91 -14.65
CA GLY A 6 -6.42 2.82 -14.42
C GLY A 6 -6.98 1.42 -14.68
N PRO A 7 -8.08 1.01 -14.05
CA PRO A 7 -8.66 -0.33 -14.24
C PRO A 7 -9.09 -0.61 -15.69
N VAL A 8 -9.62 0.39 -16.41
CA VAL A 8 -10.07 0.22 -17.80
C VAL A 8 -8.88 0.07 -18.73
N VAL A 9 -7.91 0.98 -18.64
CA VAL A 9 -6.69 0.90 -19.46
C VAL A 9 -5.91 -0.37 -19.16
N GLY A 10 -5.80 -0.72 -17.87
CA GLY A 10 -5.18 -1.97 -17.44
C GLY A 10 -5.87 -3.19 -18.01
N GLY A 11 -7.22 -3.23 -17.95
CA GLY A 11 -8.01 -4.31 -18.53
C GLY A 11 -7.82 -4.45 -20.04
N LEU A 12 -7.89 -3.34 -20.78
CA LEU A 12 -7.69 -3.33 -22.24
C LEU A 12 -6.28 -3.83 -22.63
N VAL A 13 -5.25 -3.39 -21.91
CA VAL A 13 -3.87 -3.82 -22.19
C VAL A 13 -3.69 -5.30 -21.87
N ILE A 14 -4.25 -5.79 -20.76
CA ILE A 14 -4.14 -7.19 -20.36
C ILE A 14 -4.85 -8.12 -21.37
N ASP A 15 -6.05 -7.76 -21.79
CA ASP A 15 -6.82 -8.57 -22.75
C ASP A 15 -6.19 -8.56 -24.15
N SER A 16 -5.56 -7.44 -24.57
CA SER A 16 -4.99 -7.31 -25.92
C SER A 16 -3.55 -7.82 -26.04
N PHE A 17 -2.72 -7.57 -25.04
CA PHE A 17 -1.26 -7.78 -25.08
C PHE A 17 -0.72 -8.64 -23.92
N GLY A 18 -1.57 -9.03 -23.00
CA GLY A 18 -1.18 -9.72 -21.77
C GLY A 18 -0.63 -8.77 -20.69
N TRP A 19 -0.22 -9.33 -19.57
CA TRP A 19 0.18 -8.55 -18.39
C TRP A 19 1.59 -7.92 -18.49
N ARG A 20 2.51 -8.53 -19.26
CA ARG A 20 3.91 -8.07 -19.35
C ARG A 20 4.07 -6.68 -19.96
N PRO A 21 3.45 -6.32 -21.09
CA PRO A 21 3.53 -4.97 -21.65
C PRO A 21 3.01 -3.88 -20.73
N MET A 22 2.06 -4.20 -19.85
CA MET A 22 1.56 -3.27 -18.83
C MET A 22 2.68 -2.81 -17.89
N PHE A 23 3.52 -3.73 -17.40
CA PHE A 23 4.66 -3.36 -16.54
C PHE A 23 5.73 -2.56 -17.28
N ILE A 24 5.98 -2.86 -18.55
CA ILE A 24 6.89 -2.08 -19.39
C ILE A 24 6.36 -0.65 -19.56
N GLY A 25 5.07 -0.50 -19.85
CA GLY A 25 4.42 0.80 -19.95
C GLY A 25 4.53 1.63 -18.67
N ILE A 26 4.24 1.01 -17.52
CA ILE A 26 4.39 1.65 -16.21
C ILE A 26 5.85 2.07 -15.97
N ALA A 27 6.81 1.20 -16.27
CA ALA A 27 8.24 1.50 -16.11
C ALA A 27 8.68 2.69 -16.97
N VAL A 28 8.25 2.77 -18.23
CA VAL A 28 8.53 3.90 -19.12
C VAL A 28 7.93 5.20 -18.57
N VAL A 29 6.66 5.19 -18.19
CA VAL A 29 5.99 6.36 -17.61
C VAL A 29 6.69 6.81 -16.33
N THR A 30 7.04 5.89 -15.45
CA THR A 30 7.77 6.19 -14.21
C THR A 30 9.15 6.79 -14.50
N LEU A 31 9.87 6.27 -15.51
CA LEU A 31 11.16 6.81 -15.93
C LEU A 31 11.02 8.25 -16.44
N VAL A 32 10.01 8.52 -17.27
CA VAL A 32 9.73 9.88 -17.79
C VAL A 32 9.42 10.83 -16.63
N ILE A 33 8.59 10.41 -15.67
CA ILE A 33 8.27 11.23 -14.49
C ILE A 33 9.52 11.46 -13.66
N LEU A 34 10.36 10.45 -13.46
CA LEU A 34 11.60 10.57 -12.71
C LEU A 34 12.54 11.59 -13.35
N VAL A 35 12.80 11.44 -14.65
CA VAL A 35 13.69 12.35 -15.40
C VAL A 35 13.11 13.76 -15.41
N GLY A 36 11.82 13.91 -15.76
CA GLY A 36 11.15 15.22 -15.74
C GLY A 36 11.15 15.85 -14.35
N GLY A 37 10.87 15.07 -13.32
CA GLY A 37 10.89 15.53 -11.93
C GLY A 37 12.28 16.01 -11.49
N THR A 38 13.32 15.26 -11.78
CA THR A 38 14.71 15.67 -11.42
C THR A 38 15.16 16.92 -12.15
N MET A 39 14.66 17.17 -13.36
CA MET A 39 15.00 18.38 -14.12
C MET A 39 14.18 19.61 -13.71
N MET A 40 12.92 19.43 -13.29
CA MET A 40 12.00 20.53 -13.02
C MET A 40 11.89 20.88 -11.53
N LEU A 41 12.13 19.94 -10.64
CA LEU A 41 12.02 20.15 -9.19
C LEU A 41 13.26 20.90 -8.68
N LYS A 42 13.03 22.13 -8.18
CA LYS A 42 14.04 22.88 -7.42
C LYS A 42 13.78 22.65 -5.93
N ASN A 43 14.86 22.51 -5.15
CA ASN A 43 14.77 22.47 -3.70
C ASN A 43 14.24 23.83 -3.19
N VAL A 44 12.99 23.86 -2.75
CA VAL A 44 12.31 25.06 -2.22
C VAL A 44 12.29 25.05 -0.69
N GLY A 45 12.60 23.92 -0.04
CA GLY A 45 12.59 23.75 1.40
C GLY A 45 13.98 23.89 2.03
N GLU A 46 14.02 24.32 3.28
CA GLU A 46 15.22 24.22 4.10
C GLU A 46 15.63 22.75 4.24
N LEU A 47 16.84 22.43 3.83
CA LEU A 47 17.43 21.11 4.01
C LEU A 47 17.68 20.88 5.52
N LYS A 48 16.66 20.44 6.23
CA LYS A 48 16.89 19.80 7.53
C LYS A 48 17.58 18.47 7.26
N ASN A 49 18.79 18.32 7.80
CA ASN A 49 19.47 17.02 7.86
C ASN A 49 19.03 16.27 9.12
N PRO A 50 17.86 15.60 9.14
CA PRO A 50 17.47 14.78 10.27
C PRO A 50 18.45 13.61 10.37
N LYS A 51 18.99 13.36 11.55
CA LYS A 51 19.79 12.16 11.79
C LYS A 51 18.90 10.94 11.70
N LEU A 52 19.01 10.19 10.60
CA LEU A 52 18.29 8.94 10.42
C LEU A 52 18.68 7.97 11.54
N ASN A 53 17.72 7.59 12.35
CA ASN A 53 17.94 6.55 13.36
C ASN A 53 17.86 5.18 12.69
N ILE A 54 19.03 4.62 12.33
CA ILE A 54 19.16 3.34 11.61
C ILE A 54 18.41 2.20 12.32
N LEU A 55 18.43 2.19 13.68
CA LEU A 55 17.69 1.17 14.41
C LEU A 55 16.16 1.28 14.23
N SER A 56 15.62 2.50 14.11
CA SER A 56 14.21 2.70 13.81
C SER A 56 13.84 2.19 12.41
N VAL A 57 14.74 2.36 11.43
CA VAL A 57 14.56 1.81 10.07
C VAL A 57 14.58 0.29 10.10
N ILE A 58 15.53 -0.33 10.79
CA ILE A 58 15.62 -1.80 10.91
C ILE A 58 14.35 -2.34 11.60
N LEU A 59 13.95 -1.75 12.73
CA LEU A 59 12.75 -2.19 13.45
C LEU A 59 11.48 -2.06 12.60
N SER A 60 11.31 -0.97 11.86
CA SER A 60 10.16 -0.81 10.95
C SER A 60 10.19 -1.83 9.82
N THR A 61 11.35 -2.10 9.23
CA THR A 61 11.50 -3.09 8.16
C THR A 61 11.13 -4.50 8.65
N ILE A 62 11.63 -4.90 9.82
CA ILE A 62 11.29 -6.20 10.43
C ILE A 62 9.81 -6.26 10.81
N ALA A 63 9.27 -5.17 11.38
CA ALA A 63 7.87 -5.09 11.79
C ALA A 63 6.91 -5.27 10.59
N PHE A 64 7.01 -4.37 9.62
CA PHE A 64 6.13 -4.42 8.45
C PHE A 64 6.44 -5.60 7.53
N GLY A 65 7.71 -5.91 7.29
CA GLY A 65 8.13 -7.06 6.48
C GLY A 65 7.68 -8.38 7.09
N GLY A 66 7.86 -8.57 8.41
CA GLY A 66 7.42 -9.77 9.12
C GLY A 66 5.90 -9.94 9.10
N LEU A 67 5.15 -8.87 9.36
CA LEU A 67 3.68 -8.91 9.31
C LEU A 67 3.17 -9.18 7.89
N LEU A 68 3.65 -8.45 6.88
CA LEU A 68 3.24 -8.63 5.49
C LEU A 68 3.57 -10.04 4.99
N TYR A 69 4.77 -10.54 5.28
CA TYR A 69 5.17 -11.88 4.91
C TYR A 69 4.33 -12.95 5.62
N GLY A 70 4.09 -12.79 6.93
CA GLY A 70 3.28 -13.72 7.71
C GLY A 70 1.83 -13.80 7.21
N PHE A 71 1.15 -12.66 7.02
CA PHE A 71 -0.21 -12.64 6.50
C PHE A 71 -0.31 -13.14 5.04
N SER A 72 0.63 -12.78 4.19
CA SER A 72 0.67 -13.24 2.80
C SER A 72 0.89 -14.76 2.72
N SER A 73 1.81 -15.29 3.53
CA SER A 73 2.12 -16.74 3.54
C SER A 73 1.02 -17.58 4.19
N ALA A 74 0.15 -16.98 5.02
CA ALA A 74 -0.95 -17.68 5.67
C ALA A 74 -1.96 -18.27 4.66
N SER A 75 -2.13 -17.64 3.50
CA SER A 75 -3.02 -18.11 2.44
C SER A 75 -2.51 -19.40 1.75
N THR A 76 -1.20 -19.62 1.71
CA THR A 76 -0.57 -20.77 1.03
C THR A 76 -0.11 -21.85 1.99
N MET A 77 0.43 -21.46 3.15
CA MET A 77 1.00 -22.38 4.15
C MET A 77 0.03 -22.74 5.28
N GLY A 78 -1.11 -22.00 5.37
CA GLY A 78 -2.07 -22.13 6.46
C GLY A 78 -1.65 -21.39 7.74
N TRP A 79 -2.63 -21.00 8.53
CA TRP A 79 -2.45 -20.23 9.77
C TRP A 79 -1.68 -20.97 10.87
N SER A 80 -1.67 -22.30 10.84
CA SER A 80 -0.98 -23.15 11.82
C SER A 80 0.49 -23.39 11.48
N SER A 81 0.99 -22.88 10.34
CA SER A 81 2.38 -23.05 9.94
C SER A 81 3.32 -22.30 10.91
N PRO A 82 4.39 -22.98 11.41
CA PRO A 82 5.38 -22.33 12.25
C PRO A 82 6.00 -21.07 11.61
N VAL A 83 6.21 -21.09 10.30
CA VAL A 83 6.77 -19.96 9.55
C VAL A 83 5.84 -18.74 9.64
N VAL A 84 4.53 -18.94 9.46
CA VAL A 84 3.52 -17.88 9.56
C VAL A 84 3.47 -17.31 10.98
N ILE A 85 3.39 -18.19 11.98
CA ILE A 85 3.32 -17.77 13.38
C ILE A 85 4.57 -17.02 13.81
N ILE A 86 5.75 -17.54 13.50
CA ILE A 86 7.03 -16.89 13.84
C ILE A 86 7.13 -15.51 13.15
N SER A 87 6.78 -15.41 11.87
CA SER A 87 6.85 -14.16 11.12
C SER A 87 5.92 -13.09 11.71
N ILE A 88 4.68 -13.47 12.08
CA ILE A 88 3.73 -12.56 12.71
C ILE A 88 4.20 -12.15 14.10
N VAL A 89 4.67 -13.09 14.92
CA VAL A 89 5.16 -12.80 16.28
C VAL A 89 6.38 -11.89 16.24
N VAL A 90 7.38 -12.20 15.39
CA VAL A 90 8.57 -11.35 15.22
C VAL A 90 8.18 -9.97 14.71
N GLY A 91 7.26 -9.89 13.73
CA GLY A 91 6.73 -8.64 13.21
C GLY A 91 6.03 -7.80 14.29
N LEU A 92 5.19 -8.41 15.12
CA LEU A 92 4.51 -7.74 16.23
C LEU A 92 5.48 -7.25 17.31
N VAL A 93 6.43 -8.07 17.71
CA VAL A 93 7.46 -7.69 18.70
C VAL A 93 8.27 -6.52 18.19
N ALA A 94 8.73 -6.59 16.94
CA ALA A 94 9.47 -5.50 16.30
C ALA A 94 8.61 -4.23 16.17
N PHE A 95 7.31 -4.36 15.89
CA PHE A 95 6.37 -3.24 15.81
C PHE A 95 6.21 -2.54 17.16
N VAL A 96 6.01 -3.29 18.24
CA VAL A 96 5.92 -2.75 19.60
C VAL A 96 7.23 -2.04 19.98
N ALA A 97 8.38 -2.66 19.71
CA ALA A 97 9.69 -2.06 19.95
C ALA A 97 9.89 -0.78 19.12
N PHE A 98 9.45 -0.76 17.87
CA PHE A 98 9.47 0.42 17.01
C PHE A 98 8.63 1.55 17.60
N VAL A 99 7.37 1.29 17.94
CA VAL A 99 6.46 2.30 18.53
C VAL A 99 7.03 2.85 19.84
N TYR A 100 7.49 1.97 20.73
CA TYR A 100 8.10 2.38 22.00
C TYR A 100 9.31 3.30 21.78
N LYS A 101 10.14 2.99 20.78
CA LYS A 101 11.28 3.81 20.43
C LYS A 101 10.87 5.15 19.84
N GLN A 102 9.84 5.19 18.95
CA GLN A 102 9.34 6.42 18.33
C GLN A 102 8.83 7.42 19.39
N VAL A 103 8.14 6.92 20.42
CA VAL A 103 7.65 7.78 21.52
C VAL A 103 8.76 8.41 22.34
N LYS A 104 9.94 7.78 22.39
CA LYS A 104 11.08 8.25 23.19
C LYS A 104 12.10 9.10 22.42
N LEU A 105 11.97 9.21 21.10
CA LEU A 105 12.88 10.00 20.26
C LEU A 105 12.43 11.47 20.20
N ASP A 106 13.39 12.39 20.33
CA ASP A 106 13.15 13.83 20.15
C ASP A 106 12.76 14.17 18.70
N GLU A 107 13.35 13.45 17.73
CA GLU A 107 13.00 13.54 16.30
C GLU A 107 12.52 12.17 15.78
N PRO A 108 11.25 11.79 16.02
CA PRO A 108 10.74 10.52 15.60
C PRO A 108 10.45 10.49 14.09
N LEU A 109 10.64 9.32 13.46
CA LEU A 109 10.22 9.10 12.07
C LEU A 109 8.70 9.21 11.91
N LEU A 110 7.95 8.80 12.93
CA LEU A 110 6.49 8.88 13.00
C LEU A 110 6.07 9.46 14.36
N ARG A 111 5.31 10.54 14.33
CA ARG A 111 4.74 11.17 15.53
C ARG A 111 3.54 10.36 16.03
N VAL A 112 3.80 9.34 16.81
CA VAL A 112 2.78 8.44 17.37
C VAL A 112 2.00 9.11 18.52
N ASP A 113 2.56 10.15 19.12
CA ASP A 113 1.97 10.98 20.17
C ASP A 113 0.62 11.60 19.74
N THR A 114 0.44 11.90 18.46
CA THR A 114 -0.82 12.41 17.92
C THR A 114 -2.00 11.44 18.11
N LEU A 115 -1.73 10.12 18.17
CA LEU A 115 -2.75 9.10 18.45
C LEU A 115 -3.27 9.17 19.90
N ALA A 116 -2.60 9.85 20.82
CA ALA A 116 -3.09 10.09 22.16
C ALA A 116 -4.32 11.01 22.16
N THR A 117 -4.45 11.91 21.16
CA THR A 117 -5.61 12.77 21.02
C THR A 117 -6.82 11.95 20.56
N ARG A 118 -7.89 11.95 21.37
CA ARG A 118 -9.10 11.14 21.13
C ARG A 118 -9.71 11.34 19.74
N ASN A 119 -9.83 12.59 19.30
CA ASN A 119 -10.42 12.91 18.00
C ASN A 119 -9.56 12.38 16.85
N PHE A 120 -8.24 12.58 16.93
CA PHE A 120 -7.31 12.07 15.93
C PHE A 120 -7.34 10.54 15.85
N ARG A 121 -7.30 9.87 17.01
CA ARG A 121 -7.36 8.40 17.08
C ARG A 121 -8.65 7.86 16.47
N ASN A 122 -9.80 8.44 16.79
CA ASN A 122 -11.08 8.00 16.24
C ASN A 122 -11.16 8.22 14.73
N SER A 123 -10.67 9.35 14.24
CA SER A 123 -10.58 9.63 12.79
C SER A 123 -9.63 8.67 12.10
N ALA A 124 -8.47 8.38 12.69
CA ALA A 124 -7.50 7.44 12.14
C ALA A 124 -8.08 6.02 12.04
N ILE A 125 -8.80 5.55 13.07
CA ILE A 125 -9.49 4.26 13.04
C ILE A 125 -10.54 4.23 11.94
N LEU A 126 -11.39 5.26 11.85
CA LEU A 126 -12.42 5.35 10.81
C LEU A 126 -11.82 5.32 9.41
N VAL A 127 -10.80 6.14 9.15
CA VAL A 127 -10.11 6.18 7.85
C VAL A 127 -9.47 4.82 7.54
N THR A 128 -8.86 4.17 8.53
CA THR A 128 -8.28 2.83 8.35
C THR A 128 -9.33 1.80 7.98
N LEU A 129 -10.47 1.78 8.67
CA LEU A 129 -11.57 0.86 8.37
C LEU A 129 -12.17 1.10 6.97
N ILE A 130 -12.38 2.36 6.60
CA ILE A 130 -12.87 2.73 5.26
C ILE A 130 -11.88 2.27 4.19
N ASN A 131 -10.60 2.57 4.37
CA ASN A 131 -9.57 2.15 3.40
C ASN A 131 -9.43 0.62 3.33
N ALA A 132 -9.57 -0.09 4.44
CA ALA A 132 -9.57 -1.55 4.45
C ALA A 132 -10.75 -2.12 3.66
N ALA A 133 -11.95 -1.56 3.82
CA ALA A 133 -13.13 -1.97 3.06
C ALA A 133 -12.97 -1.68 1.56
N VAL A 134 -12.45 -0.50 1.20
CA VAL A 134 -12.17 -0.13 -0.21
C VAL A 134 -11.11 -1.06 -0.80
N ALA A 135 -10.03 -1.34 -0.07
CA ALA A 135 -8.98 -2.25 -0.53
C ALA A 135 -9.51 -3.67 -0.73
N ALA A 136 -10.31 -4.18 0.21
CA ALA A 136 -10.95 -5.49 0.08
C ALA A 136 -11.84 -5.56 -1.16
N THR A 137 -12.65 -4.54 -1.42
CA THR A 137 -13.51 -4.47 -2.62
C THR A 137 -12.68 -4.43 -3.90
N ASN A 138 -11.62 -3.62 -3.94
CA ASN A 138 -10.74 -3.50 -5.09
C ASN A 138 -10.01 -4.81 -5.45
N VAL A 139 -9.80 -5.68 -4.49
CA VAL A 139 -9.18 -7.00 -4.73
C VAL A 139 -10.23 -8.06 -5.04
N THR A 140 -11.29 -8.12 -4.23
CA THR A 140 -12.29 -9.19 -4.33
C THR A 140 -13.15 -9.07 -5.59
N LEU A 141 -13.57 -7.86 -5.95
CA LEU A 141 -14.45 -7.65 -7.09
C LEU A 141 -13.85 -8.09 -8.43
N PRO A 142 -12.60 -7.73 -8.79
CA PRO A 142 -11.95 -8.25 -9.99
C PRO A 142 -11.81 -9.77 -9.99
N ILE A 143 -11.42 -10.35 -8.87
CA ILE A 143 -11.28 -11.81 -8.74
C ILE A 143 -12.61 -12.50 -8.98
N PHE A 144 -13.69 -11.98 -8.41
CA PHE A 144 -15.03 -12.52 -8.59
C PHE A 144 -15.49 -12.43 -10.05
N ILE A 145 -15.34 -11.26 -10.68
CA ILE A 145 -15.77 -11.04 -12.07
C ILE A 145 -14.99 -11.93 -13.03
N GLN A 146 -13.66 -12.06 -12.86
CA GLN A 146 -12.83 -12.82 -13.78
C GLN A 146 -12.89 -14.33 -13.51
N ASN A 147 -12.79 -14.76 -12.25
CA ASN A 147 -12.66 -16.19 -11.93
C ASN A 147 -14.01 -16.89 -11.74
N VAL A 148 -15.05 -16.18 -11.27
CA VAL A 148 -16.37 -16.79 -11.02
C VAL A 148 -17.32 -16.54 -12.20
N LEU A 149 -17.36 -15.30 -12.71
CA LEU A 149 -18.22 -14.96 -13.84
C LEU A 149 -17.55 -15.19 -15.20
N GLY A 150 -16.27 -15.52 -15.27
CA GLY A 150 -15.53 -15.79 -16.50
C GLY A 150 -15.42 -14.59 -17.46
N GLN A 151 -15.57 -13.36 -16.92
CA GLN A 151 -15.54 -12.15 -17.74
C GLN A 151 -14.10 -11.67 -17.97
N SER A 152 -13.91 -10.86 -19.02
CA SER A 152 -12.59 -10.31 -19.35
C SER A 152 -12.14 -9.24 -18.37
N ALA A 153 -10.82 -8.93 -18.38
CA ALA A 153 -10.24 -7.87 -17.58
C ALA A 153 -10.79 -6.49 -17.98
N THR A 154 -11.12 -6.28 -19.27
CA THR A 154 -11.75 -5.07 -19.77
C THR A 154 -13.14 -4.86 -19.16
N VAL A 155 -13.98 -5.90 -19.12
CA VAL A 155 -15.32 -5.83 -18.49
C VAL A 155 -15.18 -5.52 -17.01
N THR A 156 -14.23 -6.14 -16.33
CA THR A 156 -13.91 -5.85 -14.92
C THR A 156 -13.58 -4.38 -14.72
N GLY A 157 -12.72 -3.82 -15.55
CA GLY A 157 -12.35 -2.40 -15.50
C GLY A 157 -13.56 -1.47 -15.72
N MET A 158 -14.44 -1.80 -16.66
CA MET A 158 -15.65 -1.01 -16.91
C MET A 158 -16.64 -1.05 -15.73
N VAL A 159 -16.81 -2.20 -15.08
CA VAL A 159 -17.66 -2.33 -13.88
C VAL A 159 -17.12 -1.51 -12.71
N MET A 160 -15.80 -1.32 -12.62
CA MET A 160 -15.18 -0.52 -11.57
C MET A 160 -15.21 1.00 -11.83
N LEU A 161 -15.50 1.44 -13.06
CA LEU A 161 -15.53 2.86 -13.43
C LEU A 161 -16.46 3.72 -12.56
N PRO A 162 -17.73 3.33 -12.30
CA PRO A 162 -18.63 4.17 -11.51
C PRO A 162 -18.12 4.40 -10.10
N ALA A 163 -17.54 3.37 -9.46
CA ALA A 163 -16.98 3.47 -8.11
C ALA A 163 -15.78 4.42 -8.08
N ALA A 164 -14.93 4.37 -9.11
CA ALA A 164 -13.78 5.25 -9.24
C ALA A 164 -14.18 6.70 -9.57
N ALA A 165 -15.27 6.92 -10.31
CA ALA A 165 -15.78 8.25 -10.62
C ALA A 165 -16.34 8.97 -9.38
N VAL A 166 -17.03 8.25 -8.50
CA VAL A 166 -17.52 8.81 -7.22
C VAL A 166 -16.38 9.23 -6.30
N GLY A 167 -15.23 8.55 -6.34
CA GLY A 167 -14.04 8.91 -5.53
C GLY A 167 -13.30 10.18 -6.00
N ILE A 168 -13.75 10.84 -7.07
CA ILE A 168 -13.15 12.08 -7.60
C ILE A 168 -13.89 13.34 -7.06
N ILE A 169 -15.08 13.19 -6.55
CA ILE A 169 -15.91 14.25 -5.94
C ILE A 169 -15.59 14.34 -4.45
#